data_d9c3edf54342c80411b357227d124e8f
#
_entry.id   d9c3edf54342c80411b357227d124e8f
#
_cell.length_a   1.000
_cell.length_b   1.000
_cell.length_c   1.000
_cell.angle_alpha   90.00
_cell.angle_beta   90.00
_cell.angle_gamma   90.00
#
_symmetry.space_group_name_H-M   'P 1'
#
loop_
_entity.id
_entity.type
_entity.pdbx_description
1 polymer ?
#
loop_
_entity_poly.entity_id
_entity_poly.type
_entity_poly.pdbx_seq_one_letter_code
_entity_poly.pdbx_strand_id
1 'polypeptide(L)'
;MRATPSSSPQPFKGLVVIELGHSVAAPFAGHILSELGAEVIKIEKSDGDDARRWGPPFWEGASAFFQALNRNKSSVVCNFRDPHESQALQRLILERADVVLQNLRPGHVEKLGLDGPTLLAQKPSLVYCNLGAFGRTGPLKDRPGYDPLMQAFGGVMSTTGEPGRPSVRVGASIVDMGTGLWSVVGILTALYERVQTGRGRVVDVSLFETATSWTSLLAAQYLCTGESPQKQGSGASGIAPYKAYITLDGEVVVAAGSDSLFRSLAQVVGHPEWIDDPRFVDNPSRVRNQVELYRMLDDLMAQRATRDWVNDLEAAGIPCSPVQSIAQMAEHPQTQALGLIQPVPDTGMRFVSLPLSLDGQRPVSQGRPPTLGEHTDSIDRKSTRLNSSHIPLSRMPS
;
A
#
# COMPACT_ATOMS: atom_id res chain seq x y z
N MET A 1 11.77 19.46 33.52
CA MET A 1 11.53 20.18 32.25
C MET A 1 10.40 19.46 31.54
N ARG A 2 9.22 20.06 31.40
CA ARG A 2 8.14 19.52 30.56
C ARG A 2 8.61 19.70 29.11
N ALA A 3 8.87 18.60 28.41
CA ALA A 3 9.10 18.65 26.98
C ALA A 3 7.87 19.30 26.32
N THR A 4 8.05 20.38 25.59
CA THR A 4 7.07 20.94 24.67
C THR A 4 6.61 19.79 23.76
N PRO A 5 5.30 19.61 23.51
CA PRO A 5 4.85 18.59 22.56
C PRO A 5 5.51 18.92 21.22
N SER A 6 6.42 18.06 20.80
CA SER A 6 7.08 18.20 19.50
C SER A 6 6.00 18.05 18.44
N SER A 7 5.92 19.03 17.54
CA SER A 7 5.00 18.99 16.39
C SER A 7 5.28 17.71 15.56
N SER A 8 4.21 17.07 15.09
CA SER A 8 4.30 15.93 14.17
C SER A 8 5.26 16.25 13.01
N PRO A 9 6.14 15.29 12.62
CA PRO A 9 7.07 15.50 11.51
C PRO A 9 6.34 15.84 10.21
N GLN A 10 6.70 16.94 9.58
CA GLN A 10 6.12 17.40 8.31
C GLN A 10 7.22 17.68 7.29
N PRO A 11 7.99 16.66 6.86
CA PRO A 11 9.13 16.86 5.97
C PRO A 11 8.75 17.45 4.60
N PHE A 12 7.48 17.31 4.18
CA PHE A 12 6.98 17.82 2.90
C PHE A 12 6.15 19.10 3.04
N LYS A 13 6.27 19.81 4.17
CA LYS A 13 5.60 21.10 4.36
C LYS A 13 6.02 22.08 3.26
N GLY A 14 5.04 22.65 2.55
CA GLY A 14 5.25 23.55 1.43
C GLY A 14 5.24 22.87 0.06
N LEU A 15 5.27 21.53 0.00
CA LEU A 15 5.07 20.78 -1.25
C LEU A 15 3.58 20.75 -1.60
N VAL A 16 3.23 21.07 -2.85
CA VAL A 16 1.85 21.03 -3.36
C VAL A 16 1.70 19.90 -4.37
N VAL A 17 0.77 18.98 -4.10
CA VAL A 17 0.46 17.83 -4.94
C VAL A 17 -0.94 17.97 -5.50
N ILE A 18 -1.10 17.94 -6.83
CA ILE A 18 -2.40 17.82 -7.50
C ILE A 18 -2.64 16.35 -7.81
N GLU A 19 -3.65 15.78 -7.18
CA GLU A 19 -4.03 14.37 -7.34
C GLU A 19 -5.22 14.26 -8.29
N LEU A 20 -4.97 13.81 -9.53
CA LEU A 20 -5.97 13.40 -10.52
C LEU A 20 -6.21 11.88 -10.40
N GLY A 21 -6.39 11.42 -9.16
CA GLY A 21 -6.40 10.01 -8.81
C GLY A 21 -7.74 9.54 -8.27
N HIS A 22 -8.06 8.26 -8.52
CA HIS A 22 -9.24 7.60 -7.99
C HIS A 22 -8.92 6.18 -7.50
N SER A 23 -9.88 5.56 -6.82
CA SER A 23 -9.77 4.18 -6.28
C SER A 23 -8.75 4.05 -5.14
N VAL A 24 -7.63 3.34 -5.34
CA VAL A 24 -6.68 3.01 -4.25
C VAL A 24 -5.26 3.52 -4.53
N ALA A 25 -4.63 3.13 -5.63
CA ALA A 25 -3.18 3.31 -5.82
C ALA A 25 -2.73 4.78 -5.75
N ALA A 26 -3.33 5.68 -6.55
CA ALA A 26 -3.01 7.09 -6.52
C ALA A 26 -3.46 7.75 -5.20
N PRO A 27 -4.71 7.51 -4.69
CA PRO A 27 -5.09 8.01 -3.37
C PRO A 27 -4.18 7.55 -2.24
N PHE A 28 -3.63 6.33 -2.27
CA PHE A 28 -2.67 5.87 -1.26
C PHE A 28 -1.35 6.62 -1.35
N ALA A 29 -0.82 6.88 -2.56
CA ALA A 29 0.36 7.73 -2.72
C ALA A 29 0.12 9.16 -2.19
N GLY A 30 -1.01 9.79 -2.57
CA GLY A 30 -1.40 11.09 -2.06
C GLY A 30 -1.60 11.12 -0.56
N HIS A 31 -2.14 10.04 0.03
CA HIS A 31 -2.26 9.88 1.47
C HIS A 31 -0.88 9.88 2.17
N ILE A 32 0.09 9.12 1.68
CA ILE A 32 1.45 9.11 2.25
C ILE A 32 2.05 10.51 2.22
N LEU A 33 1.94 11.21 1.09
CA LEU A 33 2.48 12.56 0.93
C LEU A 33 1.77 13.56 1.87
N SER A 34 0.45 13.45 2.04
CA SER A 34 -0.32 14.33 2.93
C SER A 34 -0.01 14.11 4.42
N GLU A 35 0.15 12.86 4.86
CA GLU A 35 0.52 12.54 6.24
C GLU A 35 1.94 13.04 6.57
N LEU A 36 2.80 13.16 5.57
CA LEU A 36 4.15 13.73 5.69
C LEU A 36 4.19 15.26 5.51
N GLY A 37 3.04 15.90 5.39
CA GLY A 37 2.89 17.36 5.43
C GLY A 37 2.73 18.06 4.09
N ALA A 38 2.65 17.34 2.95
CA ALA A 38 2.32 17.96 1.67
C ALA A 38 0.86 18.46 1.64
N GLU A 39 0.61 19.57 0.97
CA GLU A 39 -0.74 20.03 0.60
C GLU A 39 -1.20 19.17 -0.59
N VAL A 40 -2.12 18.22 -0.37
CA VAL A 40 -2.67 17.37 -1.43
C VAL A 40 -4.06 17.86 -1.82
N ILE A 41 -4.20 18.30 -3.06
CA ILE A 41 -5.46 18.74 -3.66
C ILE A 41 -5.95 17.64 -4.59
N LYS A 42 -6.98 16.92 -4.14
CA LYS A 42 -7.64 15.86 -4.90
C LYS A 42 -8.67 16.48 -5.83
N ILE A 43 -8.51 16.25 -7.13
CA ILE A 43 -9.46 16.69 -8.15
C ILE A 43 -10.42 15.54 -8.43
N GLU A 44 -11.70 15.79 -8.25
CA GLU A 44 -12.76 14.82 -8.43
C GLU A 44 -13.75 15.26 -9.53
N LYS A 45 -14.32 14.29 -10.24
CA LYS A 45 -15.46 14.54 -11.13
C LYS A 45 -16.69 14.96 -10.32
N SER A 46 -17.73 15.48 -10.95
CA SER A 46 -18.93 16.02 -10.29
C SER A 46 -19.66 15.02 -9.38
N ASP A 47 -19.57 13.72 -9.65
CA ASP A 47 -20.13 12.64 -8.83
C ASP A 47 -19.10 11.96 -7.90
N GLY A 48 -17.88 12.52 -7.82
CA GLY A 48 -16.82 12.10 -6.92
C GLY A 48 -16.04 10.88 -7.36
N ASP A 49 -15.04 10.52 -6.57
CA ASP A 49 -14.30 9.26 -6.68
C ASP A 49 -15.26 8.08 -6.43
N ASP A 50 -15.18 7.06 -7.28
CA ASP A 50 -16.02 5.85 -7.15
C ASP A 50 -15.81 5.15 -5.79
N ALA A 51 -14.61 5.28 -5.21
CA ALA A 51 -14.29 4.75 -3.88
C ALA A 51 -15.19 5.34 -2.77
N ARG A 52 -15.78 6.52 -2.94
CA ARG A 52 -16.75 7.07 -1.98
C ARG A 52 -17.95 6.15 -1.76
N ARG A 53 -18.30 5.35 -2.78
CA ARG A 53 -19.49 4.46 -2.80
C ARG A 53 -19.16 2.97 -2.56
N TRP A 54 -17.89 2.62 -2.31
CA TRP A 54 -17.49 1.22 -2.06
C TRP A 54 -17.83 0.76 -0.64
N GLY A 55 -19.08 0.62 -0.36
CA GLY A 55 -19.61 0.17 0.94
C GLY A 55 -20.83 -0.75 0.80
N PRO A 56 -21.32 -1.32 1.91
CA PRO A 56 -20.93 -1.05 3.29
C PRO A 56 -19.55 -1.58 3.67
N PRO A 57 -18.88 -1.06 4.73
CA PRO A 57 -19.39 -0.05 5.65
C PRO A 57 -19.21 1.38 5.15
N PHE A 58 -20.14 2.25 5.55
CA PHE A 58 -20.03 3.70 5.33
C PHE A 58 -19.75 4.41 6.66
N TRP A 59 -18.98 5.49 6.63
CA TRP A 59 -18.65 6.33 7.76
C TRP A 59 -18.76 7.80 7.32
N GLU A 60 -19.63 8.56 7.99
CA GLU A 60 -19.87 9.98 7.67
C GLU A 60 -20.08 10.25 6.16
N GLY A 61 -20.96 9.47 5.53
CA GLY A 61 -21.39 9.69 4.14
C GLY A 61 -20.50 9.15 3.04
N ALA A 62 -19.35 8.55 3.36
CA ALA A 62 -18.49 7.87 2.39
C ALA A 62 -18.04 6.49 2.89
N SER A 63 -17.53 5.65 1.98
CA SER A 63 -17.02 4.34 2.36
C SER A 63 -15.84 4.42 3.31
N ALA A 64 -15.66 3.43 4.18
CA ALA A 64 -14.49 3.35 5.05
C ALA A 64 -13.17 3.31 4.26
N PHE A 65 -13.16 2.76 3.04
CA PHE A 65 -12.00 2.76 2.15
C PHE A 65 -11.61 4.17 1.72
N PHE A 66 -12.59 4.97 1.26
CA PHE A 66 -12.35 6.36 0.89
C PHE A 66 -11.83 7.16 2.08
N GLN A 67 -12.46 7.00 3.23
CA GLN A 67 -12.09 7.70 4.46
C GLN A 67 -10.65 7.37 4.88
N ALA A 68 -10.25 6.10 4.79
CA ALA A 68 -8.90 5.67 5.15
C ALA A 68 -7.80 6.29 4.26
N LEU A 69 -8.07 6.51 2.96
CA LEU A 69 -7.08 6.91 1.97
C LEU A 69 -7.04 8.42 1.68
N ASN A 70 -8.00 9.20 2.23
CA ASN A 70 -8.15 10.60 1.82
C ASN A 70 -8.11 11.60 2.97
N ARG A 71 -7.61 11.19 4.14
CA ARG A 71 -7.33 12.11 5.26
C ARG A 71 -6.33 13.19 4.83
N ASN A 72 -6.41 14.36 5.45
CA ASN A 72 -5.52 15.52 5.21
C ASN A 72 -5.55 16.08 3.79
N LYS A 73 -6.45 15.61 2.91
CA LYS A 73 -6.56 16.13 1.55
C LYS A 73 -7.62 17.22 1.45
N SER A 74 -7.48 18.07 0.45
CA SER A 74 -8.53 18.98 -0.01
C SER A 74 -9.25 18.36 -1.20
N SER A 75 -10.59 18.45 -1.28
CA SER A 75 -11.39 18.00 -2.42
C SER A 75 -11.86 19.19 -3.25
N VAL A 76 -11.60 19.13 -4.55
CA VAL A 76 -12.02 20.09 -5.58
C VAL A 76 -12.77 19.34 -6.66
N VAL A 77 -13.97 19.79 -7.00
CA VAL A 77 -14.73 19.25 -8.12
C VAL A 77 -14.30 19.95 -9.40
N CYS A 78 -14.08 19.17 -10.45
CA CYS A 78 -13.77 19.65 -11.80
C CYS A 78 -14.48 18.77 -12.83
N ASN A 79 -15.29 19.39 -13.67
CA ASN A 79 -15.91 18.73 -14.83
C ASN A 79 -14.93 18.71 -16.00
N PHE A 80 -14.21 17.62 -16.18
CA PHE A 80 -13.25 17.46 -17.28
C PHE A 80 -13.84 17.58 -18.69
N ARG A 81 -15.19 17.60 -18.84
CA ARG A 81 -15.86 17.83 -20.13
C ARG A 81 -16.06 19.32 -20.43
N ASP A 82 -15.93 20.18 -19.43
CA ASP A 82 -15.98 21.62 -19.59
C ASP A 82 -14.57 22.15 -19.91
N PRO A 83 -14.35 22.74 -21.09
CA PRO A 83 -13.05 23.29 -21.45
C PRO A 83 -12.57 24.41 -20.52
N HIS A 84 -13.48 25.21 -19.95
CA HIS A 84 -13.13 26.29 -19.05
C HIS A 84 -12.61 25.74 -17.72
N GLU A 85 -13.27 24.73 -17.17
CA GLU A 85 -12.82 24.08 -15.92
C GLU A 85 -11.49 23.33 -16.14
N SER A 86 -11.32 22.63 -17.28
CA SER A 86 -10.06 21.98 -17.62
C SER A 86 -8.90 22.97 -17.76
N GLN A 87 -9.14 24.15 -18.36
CA GLN A 87 -8.14 25.22 -18.46
C GLN A 87 -7.83 25.83 -17.08
N ALA A 88 -8.84 25.99 -16.21
CA ALA A 88 -8.63 26.48 -14.85
C ALA A 88 -7.78 25.47 -14.05
N LEU A 89 -8.03 24.17 -14.20
CA LEU A 89 -7.20 23.14 -13.60
C LEU A 89 -5.76 23.18 -14.12
N GLN A 90 -5.57 23.33 -15.43
CA GLN A 90 -4.23 23.48 -16.02
C GLN A 90 -3.48 24.66 -15.41
N ARG A 91 -4.14 25.82 -15.28
CA ARG A 91 -3.55 27.00 -14.63
C ARG A 91 -3.20 26.72 -13.18
N LEU A 92 -4.09 26.10 -12.39
CA LEU A 92 -3.83 25.69 -11.02
C LEU A 92 -2.56 24.82 -10.92
N ILE A 93 -2.40 23.85 -11.81
CA ILE A 93 -1.22 22.99 -11.87
C ILE A 93 0.04 23.83 -12.15
N LEU A 94 0.00 24.66 -13.19
CA LEU A 94 1.17 25.44 -13.61
C LEU A 94 1.60 26.47 -12.54
N GLU A 95 0.65 27.08 -11.84
CA GLU A 95 0.92 28.09 -10.82
C GLU A 95 1.40 27.44 -9.49
N ARG A 96 0.77 26.34 -9.06
CA ARG A 96 0.95 25.86 -7.69
C ARG A 96 1.64 24.50 -7.56
N ALA A 97 1.40 23.57 -8.50
CA ALA A 97 1.83 22.18 -8.29
C ALA A 97 3.35 22.01 -8.31
N ASP A 98 3.89 21.33 -7.33
CA ASP A 98 5.21 20.71 -7.37
C ASP A 98 5.15 19.33 -8.00
N VAL A 99 4.04 18.61 -7.75
CA VAL A 99 3.80 17.25 -8.20
C VAL A 99 2.38 17.15 -8.77
N VAL A 100 2.25 16.48 -9.91
CA VAL A 100 0.99 15.94 -10.39
C VAL A 100 1.04 14.42 -10.27
N LEU A 101 0.00 13.84 -9.68
CA LEU A 101 -0.17 12.41 -9.49
C LEU A 101 -1.47 11.99 -10.16
N GLN A 102 -1.44 11.04 -11.13
CA GLN A 102 -2.63 10.66 -11.86
C GLN A 102 -2.71 9.16 -12.17
N ASN A 103 -3.93 8.60 -12.19
CA ASN A 103 -4.22 7.26 -12.66
C ASN A 103 -5.46 7.19 -13.56
N LEU A 104 -5.73 8.26 -14.29
CA LEU A 104 -6.82 8.31 -15.27
C LEU A 104 -6.52 7.37 -16.45
N ARG A 105 -7.56 7.00 -17.18
CA ARG A 105 -7.42 6.09 -18.32
C ARG A 105 -6.46 6.67 -19.36
N PRO A 106 -5.63 5.82 -19.99
CA PRO A 106 -4.73 6.26 -21.07
C PRO A 106 -5.45 7.09 -22.14
N GLY A 107 -4.80 8.15 -22.61
CA GLY A 107 -5.36 9.07 -23.60
C GLY A 107 -6.33 10.11 -23.02
N HIS A 108 -6.69 10.05 -21.74
CA HIS A 108 -7.62 11.03 -21.15
C HIS A 108 -6.93 12.36 -20.82
N VAL A 109 -5.82 12.30 -20.11
CA VAL A 109 -5.04 13.50 -19.75
C VAL A 109 -4.43 14.17 -20.98
N GLU A 110 -4.04 13.42 -21.99
CA GLU A 110 -3.51 13.91 -23.25
C GLU A 110 -4.55 14.78 -24.01
N LYS A 111 -5.81 14.32 -24.04
CA LYS A 111 -6.91 15.09 -24.66
C LYS A 111 -7.22 16.40 -23.96
N LEU A 112 -6.89 16.49 -22.67
CA LEU A 112 -7.11 17.68 -21.84
C LEU A 112 -5.90 18.61 -21.79
N GLY A 113 -4.74 18.22 -22.39
CA GLY A 113 -3.49 18.96 -22.27
C GLY A 113 -2.91 18.95 -20.84
N LEU A 114 -3.29 17.93 -20.05
CA LEU A 114 -2.85 17.72 -18.68
C LEU A 114 -1.82 16.58 -18.54
N ASP A 115 -1.26 16.13 -19.66
CA ASP A 115 -0.21 15.11 -19.67
C ASP A 115 1.16 15.67 -19.27
N GLY A 116 2.06 14.78 -18.84
CA GLY A 116 3.37 15.16 -18.36
C GLY A 116 4.21 15.95 -19.37
N PRO A 117 4.40 15.50 -20.62
CA PRO A 117 5.14 16.25 -21.65
C PRO A 117 4.59 17.67 -21.86
N THR A 118 3.28 17.83 -21.99
CA THR A 118 2.62 19.13 -22.20
C THR A 118 2.85 20.08 -21.02
N LEU A 119 2.70 19.58 -19.79
CA LEU A 119 2.85 20.41 -18.59
C LEU A 119 4.33 20.72 -18.28
N LEU A 120 5.24 19.77 -18.47
CA LEU A 120 6.68 19.99 -18.24
C LEU A 120 7.29 20.97 -19.26
N ALA A 121 6.76 21.04 -20.47
CA ALA A 121 7.17 22.06 -21.44
C ALA A 121 6.90 23.50 -20.96
N GLN A 122 5.85 23.69 -20.15
CA GLN A 122 5.45 24.99 -19.58
C GLN A 122 6.03 25.21 -18.17
N LYS A 123 6.19 24.12 -17.39
CA LYS A 123 6.76 24.15 -16.02
C LYS A 123 7.84 23.07 -15.89
N PRO A 124 9.07 23.35 -16.32
CA PRO A 124 10.15 22.36 -16.34
C PRO A 124 10.55 21.79 -14.97
N SER A 125 10.16 22.46 -13.88
CA SER A 125 10.41 21.99 -12.51
C SER A 125 9.32 21.03 -11.98
N LEU A 126 8.24 20.79 -12.73
CA LEU A 126 7.14 19.94 -12.31
C LEU A 126 7.58 18.47 -12.28
N VAL A 127 7.22 17.76 -11.23
CA VAL A 127 7.28 16.28 -11.18
C VAL A 127 5.91 15.73 -11.56
N TYR A 128 5.88 14.84 -12.54
CA TYR A 128 4.61 14.28 -13.04
C TYR A 128 4.64 12.76 -12.90
N CYS A 129 3.75 12.19 -12.09
CA CYS A 129 3.68 10.75 -11.83
C CYS A 129 2.44 10.13 -12.47
N ASN A 130 2.68 9.20 -13.41
CA ASN A 130 1.66 8.36 -14.02
C ASN A 130 1.57 7.01 -13.31
N LEU A 131 0.36 6.61 -12.93
CA LEU A 131 0.07 5.26 -12.48
C LEU A 131 -0.79 4.57 -13.54
N GLY A 132 -0.20 3.59 -14.24
CA GLY A 132 -0.89 2.79 -15.25
C GLY A 132 -1.26 1.40 -14.74
N ALA A 133 -2.01 0.65 -15.56
CA ALA A 133 -2.28 -0.76 -15.28
C ALA A 133 -1.11 -1.67 -15.75
N PHE A 134 -0.70 -1.54 -17.03
CA PHE A 134 0.28 -2.43 -17.67
C PHE A 134 1.59 -1.73 -18.08
N GLY A 135 1.78 -0.46 -17.70
CA GLY A 135 2.92 0.35 -18.12
C GLY A 135 2.61 1.23 -19.34
N ARG A 136 3.61 2.03 -19.77
CA ARG A 136 3.44 3.03 -20.85
C ARG A 136 3.75 2.48 -22.25
N THR A 137 4.30 1.28 -22.32
CA THR A 137 4.72 0.63 -23.59
C THR A 137 4.15 -0.79 -23.66
N GLY A 138 4.35 -1.44 -24.81
CA GLY A 138 3.93 -2.83 -25.00
C GLY A 138 2.47 -2.98 -25.47
N PRO A 139 2.07 -4.23 -25.75
CA PRO A 139 0.78 -4.53 -26.39
C PRO A 139 -0.45 -4.28 -25.48
N LEU A 140 -0.26 -4.12 -24.19
CA LEU A 140 -1.34 -3.96 -23.21
C LEU A 140 -1.41 -2.55 -22.60
N LYS A 141 -0.60 -1.60 -23.08
CA LYS A 141 -0.46 -0.23 -22.53
C LYS A 141 -1.77 0.52 -22.34
N ASP A 142 -2.77 0.26 -23.19
CA ASP A 142 -4.06 0.95 -23.19
C ASP A 142 -5.16 0.19 -22.43
N ARG A 143 -4.83 -1.00 -21.86
CA ARG A 143 -5.81 -1.79 -21.11
C ARG A 143 -5.96 -1.29 -19.69
N PRO A 144 -7.19 -1.22 -19.18
CA PRO A 144 -7.45 -0.93 -17.77
C PRO A 144 -7.06 -2.14 -16.88
N GLY A 145 -6.79 -1.88 -15.61
CA GLY A 145 -6.53 -2.89 -14.61
C GLY A 145 -6.96 -2.45 -13.22
N TYR A 146 -7.13 -3.45 -12.35
CA TYR A 146 -7.40 -3.31 -10.93
C TYR A 146 -6.54 -4.31 -10.18
N ASP A 147 -6.32 -4.10 -8.88
CA ASP A 147 -5.53 -4.96 -8.03
C ASP A 147 -5.75 -6.47 -8.26
N PRO A 148 -6.99 -7.03 -8.16
CA PRO A 148 -7.17 -8.48 -8.33
C PRO A 148 -6.80 -8.98 -9.73
N LEU A 149 -6.99 -8.15 -10.77
CA LEU A 149 -6.60 -8.51 -12.13
C LEU A 149 -5.08 -8.60 -12.25
N MET A 150 -4.37 -7.68 -11.60
CA MET A 150 -2.90 -7.65 -11.62
C MET A 150 -2.29 -8.70 -10.70
N GLN A 151 -2.92 -9.03 -9.58
CA GLN A 151 -2.51 -10.20 -8.80
C GLN A 151 -2.60 -11.50 -9.62
N ALA A 152 -3.66 -11.64 -10.44
CA ALA A 152 -3.81 -12.78 -11.33
C ALA A 152 -2.79 -12.77 -12.47
N PHE A 153 -2.66 -11.64 -13.17
CA PHE A 153 -1.81 -11.53 -14.36
C PHE A 153 -0.31 -11.50 -14.02
N GLY A 154 0.08 -10.88 -12.91
CA GLY A 154 1.47 -10.73 -12.45
C GLY A 154 2.00 -11.94 -11.65
N GLY A 155 1.28 -13.06 -11.61
CA GLY A 155 1.76 -14.32 -11.02
C GLY A 155 1.50 -14.46 -9.51
N VAL A 156 1.07 -13.42 -8.79
CA VAL A 156 0.84 -13.47 -7.34
C VAL A 156 -0.16 -14.58 -6.96
N MET A 157 -1.31 -14.65 -7.67
CA MET A 157 -2.32 -15.66 -7.38
C MET A 157 -1.91 -17.09 -7.75
N SER A 158 -0.97 -17.27 -8.67
CA SER A 158 -0.49 -18.60 -9.05
C SER A 158 0.27 -19.31 -7.93
N THR A 159 0.84 -18.54 -7.01
CA THR A 159 1.64 -19.01 -5.88
C THR A 159 0.96 -18.83 -4.52
N THR A 160 -0.24 -18.21 -4.49
CA THR A 160 -1.02 -17.95 -3.27
C THR A 160 -2.12 -19.00 -3.08
N GLY A 161 -2.23 -19.55 -1.87
CA GLY A 161 -3.24 -20.54 -1.47
C GLY A 161 -2.67 -21.95 -1.31
N GLU A 162 -3.55 -22.89 -1.00
CA GLU A 162 -3.19 -24.29 -0.72
C GLU A 162 -2.88 -25.08 -2.01
N PRO A 163 -1.93 -26.03 -1.96
CA PRO A 163 -1.66 -26.95 -3.06
C PRO A 163 -2.94 -27.67 -3.54
N GLY A 164 -3.11 -27.79 -4.86
CA GLY A 164 -4.27 -28.49 -5.45
C GLY A 164 -5.62 -27.75 -5.31
N ARG A 165 -5.65 -26.56 -4.70
CA ARG A 165 -6.87 -25.74 -4.58
C ARG A 165 -6.89 -24.60 -5.63
N PRO A 166 -8.07 -24.05 -5.96
CA PRO A 166 -8.15 -22.87 -6.83
C PRO A 166 -7.26 -21.71 -6.36
N SER A 167 -6.85 -20.86 -7.30
CA SER A 167 -6.07 -19.65 -6.97
C SER A 167 -6.90 -18.67 -6.18
N VAL A 168 -6.29 -18.05 -5.18
CA VAL A 168 -6.89 -17.01 -4.34
C VAL A 168 -6.04 -15.75 -4.39
N ARG A 169 -6.69 -14.60 -4.23
CA ARG A 169 -5.97 -13.32 -4.08
C ARG A 169 -5.49 -13.13 -2.64
N VAL A 170 -4.47 -12.33 -2.44
CA VAL A 170 -4.18 -11.74 -1.13
C VAL A 170 -5.32 -10.81 -0.74
N GLY A 171 -5.80 -10.88 0.50
CA GLY A 171 -6.96 -10.13 0.97
C GLY A 171 -6.80 -8.61 0.91
N ALA A 172 -5.61 -8.10 1.24
CA ALA A 172 -5.26 -6.69 1.09
C ALA A 172 -5.04 -6.34 -0.39
N SER A 173 -5.31 -5.07 -0.78
CA SER A 173 -5.01 -4.55 -2.13
C SER A 173 -3.51 -4.28 -2.28
N ILE A 174 -2.73 -5.36 -2.23
CA ILE A 174 -1.26 -5.28 -2.11
C ILE A 174 -0.58 -4.70 -3.36
N VAL A 175 -1.18 -4.92 -4.53
CA VAL A 175 -0.65 -4.38 -5.79
C VAL A 175 -0.96 -2.89 -5.89
N ASP A 176 -2.17 -2.46 -5.58
CA ASP A 176 -2.54 -1.04 -5.53
C ASP A 176 -1.69 -0.26 -4.52
N MET A 177 -1.61 -0.76 -3.28
CA MET A 177 -0.83 -0.10 -2.22
C MET A 177 0.67 -0.09 -2.55
N GLY A 178 1.18 -1.18 -3.11
CA GLY A 178 2.57 -1.25 -3.57
C GLY A 178 2.86 -0.27 -4.70
N THR A 179 1.93 -0.11 -5.65
CA THR A 179 2.06 0.86 -6.75
C THR A 179 2.04 2.30 -6.21
N GLY A 180 1.17 2.58 -5.24
CA GLY A 180 1.17 3.86 -4.54
C GLY A 180 2.51 4.14 -3.83
N LEU A 181 3.08 3.13 -3.17
CA LEU A 181 4.39 3.25 -2.52
C LEU A 181 5.52 3.49 -3.55
N TRP A 182 5.56 2.74 -4.65
CA TRP A 182 6.53 2.96 -5.74
C TRP A 182 6.37 4.34 -6.38
N SER A 183 5.14 4.84 -6.48
CA SER A 183 4.88 6.21 -6.93
C SER A 183 5.51 7.24 -6.01
N VAL A 184 5.38 7.08 -4.69
CA VAL A 184 6.04 7.96 -3.72
C VAL A 184 7.56 7.87 -3.84
N VAL A 185 8.15 6.68 -3.96
CA VAL A 185 9.59 6.50 -4.17
C VAL A 185 10.05 7.23 -5.44
N GLY A 186 9.34 7.05 -6.56
CA GLY A 186 9.64 7.73 -7.83
C GLY A 186 9.53 9.26 -7.72
N ILE A 187 8.46 9.76 -7.08
CA ILE A 187 8.27 11.19 -6.83
C ILE A 187 9.41 11.76 -6.00
N LEU A 188 9.79 11.10 -4.90
CA LEU A 188 10.90 11.55 -4.04
C LEU A 188 12.24 11.55 -4.77
N THR A 189 12.50 10.54 -5.60
CA THR A 189 13.68 10.47 -6.46
C THR A 189 13.74 11.66 -7.42
N ALA A 190 12.61 11.97 -8.09
CA ALA A 190 12.54 13.11 -9.00
C ALA A 190 12.64 14.46 -8.27
N LEU A 191 12.05 14.60 -7.07
CA LEU A 191 12.18 15.78 -6.24
C LEU A 191 13.63 15.99 -5.75
N TYR A 192 14.32 14.92 -5.35
CA TYR A 192 15.72 14.98 -4.96
C TYR A 192 16.61 15.43 -6.11
N GLU A 193 16.43 14.87 -7.31
CA GLU A 193 17.15 15.31 -8.50
C GLU A 193 16.82 16.77 -8.87
N ARG A 194 15.55 17.19 -8.70
CA ARG A 194 15.11 18.57 -8.94
C ARG A 194 15.90 19.59 -8.10
N VAL A 195 16.26 19.24 -6.85
CA VAL A 195 17.08 20.13 -6.01
C VAL A 195 18.44 20.45 -6.65
N GLN A 196 19.01 19.49 -7.37
CA GLN A 196 20.32 19.63 -8.00
C GLN A 196 20.23 20.26 -9.40
N THR A 197 19.18 19.94 -10.16
CA THR A 197 19.09 20.29 -11.59
C THR A 197 18.13 21.44 -11.87
N GLY A 198 17.26 21.81 -10.93
CA GLY A 198 16.13 22.71 -11.13
C GLY A 198 15.01 22.13 -11.99
N ARG A 199 15.11 20.87 -12.44
CA ARG A 199 14.19 20.23 -13.38
C ARG A 199 13.45 19.06 -12.72
N GLY A 200 12.15 19.01 -12.97
CA GLY A 200 11.32 17.83 -12.64
C GLY A 200 11.42 16.74 -13.72
N ARG A 201 10.68 15.66 -13.51
CA ARG A 201 10.63 14.52 -14.42
C ARG A 201 9.22 13.94 -14.53
N VAL A 202 9.00 13.17 -15.60
CA VAL A 202 7.90 12.21 -15.66
C VAL A 202 8.35 10.92 -14.99
N VAL A 203 7.54 10.44 -14.07
CA VAL A 203 7.68 9.16 -13.37
C VAL A 203 6.55 8.25 -13.83
N ASP A 204 6.86 7.08 -14.34
CA ASP A 204 5.87 6.08 -14.75
C ASP A 204 5.96 4.87 -13.83
N VAL A 205 4.81 4.45 -13.27
CA VAL A 205 4.66 3.27 -12.42
C VAL A 205 3.42 2.50 -12.88
N SER A 206 3.42 1.18 -12.76
CA SER A 206 2.24 0.40 -13.10
C SER A 206 1.94 -0.71 -12.10
N LEU A 207 0.66 -1.09 -12.07
CA LEU A 207 0.20 -2.21 -11.25
C LEU A 207 0.88 -3.53 -11.66
N PHE A 208 1.07 -3.75 -12.96
CA PHE A 208 1.72 -4.96 -13.46
C PHE A 208 3.20 -5.04 -13.07
N GLU A 209 3.95 -3.94 -13.20
CA GLU A 209 5.35 -3.88 -12.76
C GLU A 209 5.47 -4.11 -11.26
N THR A 210 4.54 -3.56 -10.47
CA THR A 210 4.47 -3.79 -9.03
C THR A 210 4.18 -5.26 -8.70
N ALA A 211 3.19 -5.87 -9.34
CA ALA A 211 2.86 -7.28 -9.13
C ALA A 211 4.05 -8.19 -9.50
N THR A 212 4.74 -7.90 -10.60
CA THR A 212 5.94 -8.61 -11.03
C THR A 212 7.10 -8.42 -10.02
N SER A 213 7.25 -7.22 -9.47
CA SER A 213 8.24 -6.95 -8.42
C SER A 213 7.99 -7.79 -7.16
N TRP A 214 6.73 -7.94 -6.74
CA TRP A 214 6.37 -8.79 -5.59
C TRP A 214 6.69 -10.27 -5.81
N THR A 215 6.66 -10.75 -7.05
CA THR A 215 7.00 -12.13 -7.39
C THR A 215 8.48 -12.34 -7.75
N SER A 216 9.33 -11.33 -7.61
CA SER A 216 10.73 -11.34 -8.08
C SER A 216 11.56 -12.52 -7.56
N LEU A 217 11.42 -12.90 -6.28
CA LEU A 217 12.14 -14.05 -5.70
C LEU A 217 11.67 -15.38 -6.30
N LEU A 218 10.38 -15.53 -6.53
CA LEU A 218 9.80 -16.72 -7.18
C LEU A 218 10.13 -16.76 -8.67
N ALA A 219 10.14 -15.60 -9.32
CA ALA A 219 10.60 -15.46 -10.70
C ALA A 219 12.07 -15.84 -10.84
N ALA A 220 12.93 -15.49 -9.86
CA ALA A 220 14.34 -15.93 -9.87
C ALA A 220 14.48 -17.45 -9.79
N GLN A 221 13.65 -18.15 -9.00
CA GLN A 221 13.61 -19.62 -8.98
C GLN A 221 13.25 -20.18 -10.35
N TYR A 222 12.18 -19.67 -10.97
CA TYR A 222 11.79 -20.08 -12.31
C TYR A 222 12.88 -19.83 -13.35
N LEU A 223 13.49 -18.66 -13.34
CA LEU A 223 14.56 -18.30 -14.28
C LEU A 223 15.81 -19.18 -14.11
N CYS A 224 16.06 -19.67 -12.89
CA CYS A 224 17.18 -20.58 -12.60
C CYS A 224 16.91 -22.01 -13.02
N THR A 225 15.69 -22.52 -12.78
CA THR A 225 15.37 -23.95 -12.91
C THR A 225 14.52 -24.29 -14.13
N GLY A 226 13.79 -23.32 -14.70
CA GLY A 226 12.74 -23.53 -15.70
C GLY A 226 11.44 -24.08 -15.11
N GLU A 227 11.39 -24.34 -13.80
CA GLU A 227 10.22 -24.91 -13.12
C GLU A 227 9.38 -23.82 -12.46
N SER A 228 8.07 -23.80 -12.77
CA SER A 228 7.16 -22.81 -12.20
C SER A 228 6.91 -23.09 -10.70
N PRO A 229 7.11 -22.09 -9.82
CA PRO A 229 6.81 -22.23 -8.39
C PRO A 229 5.37 -22.64 -8.15
N GLN A 230 5.16 -23.54 -7.19
CA GLN A 230 3.86 -24.04 -6.81
C GLN A 230 3.35 -23.34 -5.54
N LYS A 231 2.04 -23.41 -5.29
CA LYS A 231 1.44 -22.96 -4.04
C LYS A 231 2.00 -23.78 -2.85
N GLN A 232 2.28 -23.08 -1.76
CA GLN A 232 2.84 -23.67 -0.54
C GLN A 232 1.92 -23.49 0.69
N GLY A 233 0.68 -23.05 0.49
CA GLY A 233 -0.20 -22.66 1.60
C GLY A 233 0.40 -21.50 2.39
N SER A 234 0.50 -21.68 3.69
CA SER A 234 1.20 -20.76 4.59
C SER A 234 2.71 -21.02 4.69
N GLY A 235 3.22 -22.03 3.98
CA GLY A 235 4.62 -22.42 4.01
C GLY A 235 5.50 -21.65 3.03
N ALA A 236 6.80 -22.00 3.02
CA ALA A 236 7.78 -21.47 2.09
C ALA A 236 8.53 -22.62 1.41
N SER A 237 8.90 -22.44 0.13
CA SER A 237 9.76 -23.37 -0.57
C SER A 237 11.21 -23.25 -0.07
N GLY A 238 11.91 -24.40 0.04
CA GLY A 238 13.33 -24.43 0.36
C GLY A 238 13.70 -24.24 1.84
N ILE A 239 12.73 -24.14 2.74
CA ILE A 239 12.95 -24.06 4.18
C ILE A 239 11.87 -24.85 4.95
N ALA A 240 12.27 -25.71 5.90
CA ALA A 240 11.36 -26.51 6.72
C ALA A 240 11.93 -26.75 8.16
N PRO A 241 11.05 -26.69 9.19
CA PRO A 241 9.64 -26.30 9.16
C PRO A 241 9.47 -24.78 9.11
N TYR A 242 8.51 -24.33 8.32
CA TYR A 242 8.17 -22.92 8.15
C TYR A 242 6.73 -22.82 7.62
N LYS A 243 5.72 -22.79 8.49
CA LYS A 243 4.30 -22.66 8.12
C LYS A 243 3.40 -22.35 9.34
N ALA A 244 2.12 -22.08 9.06
CA ALA A 244 1.08 -22.05 10.08
C ALA A 244 0.60 -23.48 10.39
N TYR A 245 0.36 -23.76 11.67
CA TYR A 245 -0.20 -24.99 12.21
C TYR A 245 -1.51 -24.72 12.90
N ILE A 246 -2.49 -25.60 12.70
CA ILE A 246 -3.75 -25.57 13.47
C ILE A 246 -3.46 -26.05 14.88
N THR A 247 -3.97 -25.33 15.87
CA THR A 247 -3.90 -25.66 17.29
C THR A 247 -5.29 -25.97 17.83
N LEU A 248 -5.41 -26.26 19.11
CA LEU A 248 -6.70 -26.59 19.72
C LEU A 248 -7.75 -25.46 19.58
N ASP A 249 -7.33 -24.21 19.55
CA ASP A 249 -8.19 -23.02 19.61
C ASP A 249 -7.85 -21.91 18.59
N GLY A 250 -6.96 -22.17 17.64
CA GLY A 250 -6.55 -21.21 16.63
C GLY A 250 -5.46 -21.72 15.71
N GLU A 251 -4.54 -20.84 15.35
CA GLU A 251 -3.41 -21.15 14.47
C GLU A 251 -2.13 -20.46 14.97
N VAL A 252 -0.97 -21.14 14.83
CA VAL A 252 0.35 -20.57 15.12
C VAL A 252 1.29 -20.76 13.95
N VAL A 253 1.95 -19.68 13.52
CA VAL A 253 3.06 -19.75 12.56
C VAL A 253 4.33 -20.07 13.32
N VAL A 254 5.09 -21.08 12.85
CA VAL A 254 6.39 -21.46 13.40
C VAL A 254 7.45 -21.37 12.32
N ALA A 255 8.57 -20.68 12.61
CA ALA A 255 9.69 -20.48 11.70
C ALA A 255 10.97 -21.08 12.29
N ALA A 256 11.14 -22.40 12.15
CA ALA A 256 12.28 -23.14 12.72
C ALA A 256 13.17 -23.78 11.64
N GLY A 257 13.42 -23.07 10.54
CA GLY A 257 14.11 -23.61 9.36
C GLY A 257 15.63 -23.82 9.53
N SER A 258 16.31 -23.10 10.43
CA SER A 258 17.73 -23.38 10.70
C SER A 258 17.89 -24.66 11.54
N ASP A 259 19.05 -25.33 11.39
CA ASP A 259 19.29 -26.58 12.13
C ASP A 259 19.30 -26.37 13.64
N SER A 260 19.76 -25.22 14.13
CA SER A 260 19.71 -24.87 15.56
C SER A 260 18.28 -24.68 16.05
N LEU A 261 17.44 -23.96 15.33
CA LEU A 261 16.03 -23.76 15.66
C LEU A 261 15.23 -25.07 15.58
N PHE A 262 15.54 -25.92 14.62
CA PHE A 262 14.92 -27.25 14.50
C PHE A 262 15.26 -28.13 15.71
N ARG A 263 16.51 -28.13 16.18
CA ARG A 263 16.88 -28.85 17.41
C ARG A 263 16.08 -28.36 18.64
N SER A 264 15.95 -27.05 18.78
CA SER A 264 15.11 -26.46 19.85
C SER A 264 13.64 -26.88 19.70
N LEU A 265 13.11 -26.86 18.47
CA LEU A 265 11.73 -27.28 18.19
C LEU A 265 11.51 -28.76 18.55
N ALA A 266 12.42 -29.66 18.15
CA ALA A 266 12.33 -31.07 18.45
C ALA A 266 12.24 -31.33 19.98
N GLN A 267 12.98 -30.56 20.76
CA GLN A 267 12.90 -30.62 22.25
C GLN A 267 11.55 -30.10 22.75
N VAL A 268 11.09 -28.94 22.28
CA VAL A 268 9.81 -28.32 22.73
C VAL A 268 8.61 -29.22 22.39
N VAL A 269 8.61 -29.87 21.23
CA VAL A 269 7.52 -30.78 20.85
C VAL A 269 7.65 -32.18 21.46
N GLY A 270 8.70 -32.43 22.24
CA GLY A 270 8.91 -33.71 22.99
C GLY A 270 9.49 -34.86 22.13
N HIS A 271 10.12 -34.52 21.01
CA HIS A 271 10.70 -35.49 20.07
C HIS A 271 12.20 -35.23 19.81
N PRO A 272 13.06 -35.28 20.83
CA PRO A 272 14.50 -35.02 20.69
C PRO A 272 15.20 -35.97 19.72
N GLU A 273 14.67 -37.16 19.49
CA GLU A 273 15.18 -38.14 18.52
C GLU A 273 15.15 -37.66 17.07
N TRP A 274 14.34 -36.63 16.75
CA TRP A 274 14.32 -36.04 15.39
C TRP A 274 15.61 -35.31 15.05
N ILE A 275 16.43 -34.97 16.07
CA ILE A 275 17.68 -34.23 15.87
C ILE A 275 18.69 -35.08 15.08
N ASP A 276 18.73 -36.39 15.35
CA ASP A 276 19.65 -37.35 14.72
C ASP A 276 18.98 -38.20 13.63
N ASP A 277 17.70 -37.94 13.36
CA ASP A 277 16.98 -38.66 12.27
C ASP A 277 17.49 -38.21 10.92
N PRO A 278 17.97 -39.16 10.06
CA PRO A 278 18.51 -38.85 8.72
C PRO A 278 17.52 -38.10 7.84
N ARG A 279 16.21 -38.20 8.09
CA ARG A 279 15.17 -37.46 7.37
C ARG A 279 15.15 -35.97 7.71
N PHE A 280 15.66 -35.56 8.90
CA PHE A 280 15.48 -34.23 9.45
C PHE A 280 16.78 -33.54 9.90
N VAL A 281 17.91 -34.20 9.80
CA VAL A 281 19.22 -33.81 10.31
C VAL A 281 19.69 -32.43 9.83
N ASP A 282 19.33 -32.05 8.61
CA ASP A 282 19.63 -30.73 8.01
C ASP A 282 18.44 -30.19 7.22
N ASN A 283 18.49 -28.89 6.87
CA ASN A 283 17.39 -28.26 6.14
C ASN A 283 17.10 -28.94 4.78
N PRO A 284 18.08 -29.29 3.93
CA PRO A 284 17.78 -30.00 2.68
C PRO A 284 17.05 -31.32 2.90
N SER A 285 17.38 -32.06 3.95
CA SER A 285 16.70 -33.32 4.31
C SER A 285 15.28 -33.06 4.79
N ARG A 286 15.07 -32.05 5.63
CA ARG A 286 13.73 -31.65 6.08
C ARG A 286 12.86 -31.19 4.90
N VAL A 287 13.39 -30.43 3.97
CA VAL A 287 12.66 -30.00 2.76
C VAL A 287 12.27 -31.21 1.89
N ARG A 288 13.16 -32.18 1.69
CA ARG A 288 12.83 -33.43 0.95
C ARG A 288 11.72 -34.21 1.64
N ASN A 289 11.72 -34.25 2.97
CA ASN A 289 10.76 -35.01 3.79
C ASN A 289 9.69 -34.11 4.45
N GLN A 290 9.46 -32.91 3.91
CA GLN A 290 8.59 -31.92 4.53
C GLN A 290 7.14 -32.39 4.73
N VAL A 291 6.61 -33.20 3.83
CA VAL A 291 5.24 -33.72 3.93
C VAL A 291 5.06 -34.58 5.17
N GLU A 292 6.03 -35.44 5.46
CA GLU A 292 6.02 -36.28 6.67
C GLU A 292 6.23 -35.44 7.93
N LEU A 293 7.26 -34.57 7.93
CA LEU A 293 7.54 -33.67 9.04
C LEU A 293 6.34 -32.79 9.38
N TYR A 294 5.69 -32.22 8.37
CA TYR A 294 4.53 -31.36 8.59
C TYR A 294 3.34 -32.13 9.15
N ARG A 295 3.06 -33.34 8.66
CA ARG A 295 2.01 -34.18 9.24
C ARG A 295 2.25 -34.49 10.71
N MET A 296 3.50 -34.85 11.09
CA MET A 296 3.85 -35.13 12.50
C MET A 296 3.69 -33.88 13.36
N LEU A 297 4.11 -32.71 12.87
CA LEU A 297 3.94 -31.43 13.59
C LEU A 297 2.47 -31.00 13.65
N ASP A 298 1.67 -31.20 12.59
CA ASP A 298 0.24 -30.89 12.60
C ASP A 298 -0.49 -31.71 13.69
N ASP A 299 -0.17 -33.02 13.80
CA ASP A 299 -0.75 -33.91 14.83
C ASP A 299 -0.41 -33.45 16.27
N LEU A 300 0.79 -32.94 16.49
CA LEU A 300 1.24 -32.44 17.81
C LEU A 300 0.64 -31.06 18.12
N MET A 301 0.71 -30.14 17.17
CA MET A 301 0.24 -28.76 17.36
C MET A 301 -1.26 -28.69 17.67
N ALA A 302 -2.06 -29.59 17.08
CA ALA A 302 -3.49 -29.66 17.33
C ALA A 302 -3.90 -30.03 18.77
N GLN A 303 -2.96 -30.56 19.57
CA GLN A 303 -3.26 -31.09 20.92
C GLN A 303 -3.27 -30.03 22.02
N ARG A 304 -2.75 -28.81 21.78
CA ARG A 304 -2.61 -27.78 22.81
C ARG A 304 -3.11 -26.43 22.30
N ALA A 305 -3.45 -25.54 23.24
CA ALA A 305 -3.88 -24.18 22.92
C ALA A 305 -2.76 -23.36 22.27
N THR A 306 -3.13 -22.45 21.39
CA THR A 306 -2.21 -21.52 20.71
C THR A 306 -1.27 -20.80 21.67
N ARG A 307 -1.83 -20.29 22.77
CA ARG A 307 -1.09 -19.54 23.78
C ARG A 307 0.00 -20.37 24.43
N ASP A 308 -0.27 -21.64 24.73
CA ASP A 308 0.69 -22.53 25.40
C ASP A 308 1.87 -22.85 24.46
N TRP A 309 1.57 -23.08 23.17
CA TRP A 309 2.61 -23.25 22.16
C TRP A 309 3.47 -22.00 22.00
N VAL A 310 2.84 -20.82 21.89
CA VAL A 310 3.59 -19.55 21.76
C VAL A 310 4.53 -19.35 22.96
N ASN A 311 4.06 -19.56 24.18
CA ASN A 311 4.88 -19.39 25.37
C ASN A 311 6.11 -20.32 25.36
N ASP A 312 5.94 -21.62 25.06
CA ASP A 312 7.02 -22.59 25.06
C ASP A 312 8.02 -22.36 23.92
N LEU A 313 7.51 -22.01 22.71
CA LEU A 313 8.34 -21.71 21.57
C LEU A 313 9.17 -20.44 21.77
N GLU A 314 8.56 -19.37 22.29
CA GLU A 314 9.27 -18.12 22.62
C GLU A 314 10.33 -18.34 23.72
N ALA A 315 10.00 -19.11 24.76
CA ALA A 315 10.96 -19.44 25.81
C ALA A 315 12.18 -20.23 25.29
N ALA A 316 11.98 -21.03 24.23
CA ALA A 316 13.05 -21.75 23.54
C ALA A 316 13.76 -20.92 22.46
N GLY A 317 13.40 -19.65 22.26
CA GLY A 317 13.97 -18.74 21.27
C GLY A 317 13.56 -19.07 19.83
N ILE A 318 12.44 -19.77 19.63
CA ILE A 318 11.92 -20.13 18.31
C ILE A 318 10.97 -19.04 17.82
N PRO A 319 11.24 -18.41 16.67
CA PRO A 319 10.32 -17.42 16.09
C PRO A 319 8.96 -18.06 15.81
N CYS A 320 7.92 -17.52 16.45
CA CYS A 320 6.54 -17.93 16.24
C CYS A 320 5.58 -16.75 16.42
N SER A 321 4.35 -16.90 15.93
CA SER A 321 3.29 -15.90 16.13
C SER A 321 1.93 -16.57 16.00
N PRO A 322 0.94 -16.21 16.82
CA PRO A 322 -0.44 -16.60 16.55
C PRO A 322 -0.94 -15.90 15.29
N VAL A 323 -1.83 -16.54 14.53
CA VAL A 323 -2.55 -15.88 13.43
C VAL A 323 -3.66 -15.03 14.04
N GLN A 324 -3.48 -13.71 14.00
CA GLN A 324 -4.41 -12.76 14.59
C GLN A 324 -5.47 -12.30 13.59
N SER A 325 -6.69 -12.14 14.05
CA SER A 325 -7.70 -11.35 13.34
C SER A 325 -7.33 -9.86 13.35
N ILE A 326 -7.96 -9.07 12.46
CA ILE A 326 -7.79 -7.60 12.45
C ILE A 326 -8.19 -6.98 13.78
N ALA A 327 -9.23 -7.50 14.45
CA ALA A 327 -9.65 -7.03 15.78
C ALA A 327 -8.57 -7.28 16.85
N GLN A 328 -8.03 -8.50 16.89
CA GLN A 328 -6.95 -8.85 17.82
C GLN A 328 -5.69 -8.01 17.58
N MET A 329 -5.30 -7.82 16.31
CA MET A 329 -4.18 -6.94 15.95
C MET A 329 -4.45 -5.50 16.41
N ALA A 330 -5.66 -4.97 16.20
CA ALA A 330 -6.01 -3.59 16.57
C ALA A 330 -5.95 -3.36 18.09
N GLU A 331 -6.32 -4.35 18.88
CA GLU A 331 -6.35 -4.29 20.35
C GLU A 331 -5.02 -4.73 20.99
N HIS A 332 -4.07 -5.23 20.20
CA HIS A 332 -2.83 -5.79 20.71
C HIS A 332 -1.98 -4.72 21.42
N PRO A 333 -1.37 -5.03 22.60
CA PRO A 333 -0.52 -4.08 23.35
C PRO A 333 0.60 -3.47 22.51
N GLN A 334 1.21 -4.23 21.60
CA GLN A 334 2.24 -3.72 20.70
C GLN A 334 1.69 -2.67 19.71
N THR A 335 0.47 -2.86 19.19
CA THR A 335 -0.21 -1.88 18.33
C THR A 335 -0.46 -0.57 19.07
N GLN A 336 -0.85 -0.66 20.36
CA GLN A 336 -1.05 0.49 21.23
C GLN A 336 0.28 1.19 21.57
N ALA A 337 1.31 0.41 21.96
CA ALA A 337 2.63 0.94 22.29
C ALA A 337 3.29 1.68 21.11
N LEU A 338 3.08 1.21 19.88
CA LEU A 338 3.58 1.86 18.66
C LEU A 338 2.68 3.00 18.18
N GLY A 339 1.50 3.21 18.75
CA GLY A 339 0.54 4.21 18.30
C GLY A 339 0.11 4.00 16.85
N LEU A 340 -0.10 2.73 16.44
CA LEU A 340 -0.41 2.40 15.04
C LEU A 340 -1.83 2.80 14.64
N ILE A 341 -2.77 2.81 15.57
CA ILE A 341 -4.15 3.25 15.32
C ILE A 341 -4.35 4.60 15.97
N GLN A 342 -4.55 5.61 15.14
CA GLN A 342 -4.64 7.00 15.58
C GLN A 342 -6.05 7.58 15.35
N PRO A 343 -6.55 8.41 16.28
CA PRO A 343 -7.78 9.16 16.06
C PRO A 343 -7.58 10.22 14.98
N VAL A 344 -8.65 10.51 14.27
CA VAL A 344 -8.73 11.65 13.35
C VAL A 344 -9.34 12.83 14.11
N PRO A 345 -8.71 14.01 14.11
CA PRO A 345 -9.22 15.20 14.81
C PRO A 345 -10.67 15.50 14.43
N ASP A 346 -11.45 15.94 15.43
CA ASP A 346 -12.85 16.38 15.30
C ASP A 346 -13.82 15.34 14.68
N THR A 347 -13.44 14.06 14.74
CA THR A 347 -14.28 12.94 14.27
C THR A 347 -14.26 11.77 15.27
N GLY A 348 -15.17 10.82 15.12
CA GLY A 348 -15.09 9.52 15.82
C GLY A 348 -14.19 8.49 15.13
N MET A 349 -13.53 8.86 14.02
CA MET A 349 -12.76 7.95 13.18
C MET A 349 -11.39 7.63 13.79
N ARG A 350 -10.95 6.40 13.57
CA ARG A 350 -9.59 5.95 13.87
C ARG A 350 -9.06 5.13 12.70
N PHE A 351 -7.82 5.38 12.29
CA PHE A 351 -7.20 4.67 11.19
C PHE A 351 -5.76 4.27 11.50
N VAL A 352 -5.28 3.29 10.74
CA VAL A 352 -3.87 2.88 10.78
C VAL A 352 -3.02 4.02 10.24
N SER A 353 -1.98 4.40 11.00
CA SER A 353 -0.99 5.41 10.62
C SER A 353 0.04 4.87 9.63
N LEU A 354 0.87 5.76 9.06
CA LEU A 354 2.00 5.32 8.24
C LEU A 354 2.97 4.45 9.05
N PRO A 355 3.56 3.38 8.45
CA PRO A 355 4.45 2.46 9.14
C PRO A 355 5.88 3.01 9.26
N LEU A 356 6.02 4.27 9.63
CA LEU A 356 7.32 4.94 9.81
C LEU A 356 7.29 5.92 10.97
N SER A 357 8.45 6.21 11.53
CA SER A 357 8.69 7.28 12.49
C SER A 357 9.97 8.03 12.12
N LEU A 358 10.02 9.32 12.38
CA LEU A 358 11.19 10.18 12.21
C LEU A 358 11.61 10.65 13.60
N ASP A 359 12.85 10.39 14.00
CA ASP A 359 13.37 10.65 15.34
C ASP A 359 12.45 10.10 16.46
N GLY A 360 11.90 8.89 16.24
CA GLY A 360 10.96 8.25 17.16
C GLY A 360 9.54 8.82 17.13
N GLN A 361 9.27 9.83 16.33
CA GLN A 361 7.95 10.44 16.21
C GLN A 361 7.22 9.94 14.96
N ARG A 362 5.99 9.47 15.15
CA ARG A 362 5.13 9.02 14.04
C ARG A 362 4.34 10.22 13.48
N PRO A 363 4.24 10.36 12.14
CA PRO A 363 3.29 11.29 11.55
C PRO A 363 1.88 11.03 12.06
N VAL A 364 1.14 12.10 12.35
CA VAL A 364 -0.25 12.03 12.80
C VAL A 364 -1.15 12.79 11.83
N SER A 365 -2.36 12.27 11.64
CA SER A 365 -3.36 12.93 10.80
C SER A 365 -3.70 14.31 11.38
N GLN A 366 -3.68 15.34 10.52
CA GLN A 366 -3.96 16.73 10.90
C GLN A 366 -5.41 17.11 10.59
N GLY A 367 -6.11 16.35 9.76
CA GLY A 367 -7.46 16.65 9.33
C GLY A 367 -8.25 15.42 8.90
N ARG A 368 -9.57 15.58 8.89
CA ARG A 368 -10.49 14.56 8.42
C ARG A 368 -10.43 14.39 6.88
N PRO A 369 -10.95 13.29 6.34
CA PRO A 369 -11.20 13.17 4.91
C PRO A 369 -12.22 14.24 4.46
N PRO A 370 -12.02 14.85 3.26
CA PRO A 370 -12.91 15.91 2.80
C PRO A 370 -14.25 15.36 2.29
N THR A 371 -15.32 16.13 2.46
CA THR A 371 -16.54 15.93 1.68
C THR A 371 -16.30 16.31 0.22
N LEU A 372 -17.15 15.85 -0.69
CA LEU A 372 -17.01 16.12 -2.12
C LEU A 372 -17.09 17.62 -2.41
N GLY A 373 -16.06 18.18 -3.04
CA GLY A 373 -16.00 19.57 -3.46
C GLY A 373 -15.85 20.60 -2.32
N GLU A 374 -15.59 20.14 -1.10
CA GLU A 374 -15.52 20.99 0.10
C GLU A 374 -14.60 22.20 -0.07
N HIS A 375 -13.54 22.07 -0.85
CA HIS A 375 -12.52 23.10 -0.98
C HIS A 375 -12.54 23.82 -2.33
N THR A 376 -13.52 23.53 -3.22
CA THR A 376 -13.59 24.09 -4.58
C THR A 376 -13.50 25.62 -4.56
N ASP A 377 -14.41 26.29 -3.86
CA ASP A 377 -14.44 27.76 -3.80
C ASP A 377 -13.20 28.38 -3.14
N SER A 378 -12.64 27.71 -2.13
CA SER A 378 -11.51 28.26 -1.37
C SER A 378 -10.21 28.18 -2.15
N ILE A 379 -10.00 27.11 -2.93
CA ILE A 379 -8.82 26.91 -3.75
C ILE A 379 -8.88 27.79 -4.98
N ASP A 380 -10.06 27.92 -5.61
CA ASP A 380 -10.28 28.81 -6.72
C ASP A 380 -9.99 30.28 -6.37
N ARG A 381 -10.47 30.76 -5.22
CA ARG A 381 -10.16 32.12 -4.74
C ARG A 381 -8.68 32.36 -4.45
N LYS A 382 -7.92 31.33 -4.06
CA LYS A 382 -6.47 31.44 -3.83
C LYS A 382 -5.71 31.55 -5.16
N SER A 383 -6.14 30.83 -6.20
CA SER A 383 -5.55 30.93 -7.55
C SER A 383 -5.94 32.22 -8.26
N THR A 384 -7.16 32.75 -8.05
CA THR A 384 -7.64 34.00 -8.68
C THR A 384 -7.15 35.26 -8.02
N ARG A 385 -6.71 35.24 -6.75
CA ARG A 385 -6.10 36.43 -6.10
C ARG A 385 -4.78 36.87 -6.75
N LEU A 386 -4.15 36.01 -7.54
CA LEU A 386 -2.97 36.34 -8.34
C LEU A 386 -3.34 36.98 -9.69
N ASN A 387 -4.60 36.92 -10.14
CA ASN A 387 -5.08 37.57 -11.39
C ASN A 387 -6.55 38.00 -11.24
N SER A 388 -6.77 39.29 -11.12
CA SER A 388 -8.08 39.93 -10.81
C SER A 388 -9.16 39.85 -11.92
N SER A 389 -9.16 38.88 -12.83
CA SER A 389 -10.04 38.84 -13.99
C SER A 389 -10.71 37.50 -14.30
N HIS A 390 -10.83 36.55 -13.34
CA HIS A 390 -11.36 35.22 -13.64
C HIS A 390 -12.62 34.83 -12.84
N ILE A 391 -13.56 34.14 -13.51
CA ILE A 391 -14.78 33.58 -12.96
C ILE A 391 -14.41 32.32 -12.12
N PRO A 392 -14.92 32.17 -10.87
CA PRO A 392 -14.68 30.97 -10.05
C PRO A 392 -15.16 29.68 -10.69
N LEU A 393 -14.44 28.57 -10.47
CA LEU A 393 -14.79 27.22 -10.95
C LEU A 393 -16.21 26.77 -10.61
N SER A 394 -16.76 27.26 -9.47
CA SER A 394 -18.09 26.89 -8.96
C SER A 394 -19.25 27.74 -9.45
N ARG A 395 -19.00 28.81 -10.25
CA ARG A 395 -20.02 29.81 -10.65
C ARG A 395 -20.27 29.90 -12.14
N MET A 396 -19.89 28.91 -12.91
CA MET A 396 -20.21 28.91 -14.33
C MET A 396 -21.63 28.40 -14.56
N PRO A 397 -22.45 29.08 -15.38
CA PRO A 397 -23.79 28.58 -15.72
C PRO A 397 -23.71 27.26 -16.45
N SER A 398 -24.65 26.37 -16.11
CA SER A 398 -24.85 25.05 -16.73
C SER A 398 -25.21 25.15 -18.21
#